data_700652116d0d0877c3c4727ebfd25d0d
#
_entry.id   700652116d0d0877c3c4727ebfd25d0d
#
_cell.length_a   1.000
_cell.length_b   1.000
_cell.length_c   1.000
_cell.angle_alpha   90.00
_cell.angle_beta   90.00
_cell.angle_gamma   90.00
#
_symmetry.space_group_name_H-M   'P 1'
#
loop_
_entity.id
_entity.type
_entity.pdbx_description
1 polymer ?
#
loop_
_entity_poly.entity_id
_entity_poly.type
_entity_poly.pdbx_seq_one_letter_code
_entity_poly.pdbx_strand_id
1 'polypeptide(L)'
;MIFDYDISLATPNDVPGILALQEPNLPDSGGSLSVRLTADRFKDAILENSVVAGRRNGKVVGYVLGTSLAAKAHVGIIQTMLRTFPPPPDCYLYGPVCVAETERGKGLAGALFEVLRTHMGNRPAMTFVRTDNAPSLQAHRKMGMRDIGTFVHENVPYIAFKYPT
;
A
#
# COMPACT_ATOMS: atom_id res chain seq x y z
N MET A 1 15.41 14.82 -4.24
CA MET A 1 16.46 14.05 -4.88
C MET A 1 15.93 12.73 -5.40
N ILE A 2 16.26 12.41 -6.62
CA ILE A 2 15.86 11.14 -7.23
C ILE A 2 16.97 10.14 -7.00
N PHE A 3 16.63 9.04 -6.34
CA PHE A 3 17.53 7.91 -6.24
C PHE A 3 17.41 7.06 -7.49
N ASP A 4 18.37 6.19 -7.73
CA ASP A 4 18.41 5.35 -8.92
C ASP A 4 17.36 4.22 -8.86
N TYR A 5 16.11 4.61 -8.71
CA TYR A 5 14.99 3.67 -8.72
C TYR A 5 14.34 3.63 -10.10
N ASP A 6 14.06 2.43 -10.56
CA ASP A 6 13.15 2.19 -11.67
C ASP A 6 11.78 1.89 -11.07
N ILE A 7 10.84 2.81 -11.23
CA ILE A 7 9.49 2.70 -10.66
C ILE A 7 8.48 2.67 -11.79
N SER A 8 7.78 1.56 -11.92
CA SER A 8 6.80 1.35 -12.99
C SER A 8 5.80 0.27 -12.60
N LEU A 9 4.79 0.07 -13.44
CA LEU A 9 3.89 -1.05 -13.27
C LEU A 9 4.67 -2.35 -13.19
N ALA A 10 4.30 -3.18 -12.22
CA ALA A 10 4.92 -4.49 -12.06
C ALA A 10 4.56 -5.41 -13.22
N THR A 11 5.49 -6.29 -13.55
CA THR A 11 5.31 -7.34 -14.55
C THR A 11 5.40 -8.71 -13.88
N PRO A 12 4.99 -9.79 -14.55
CA PRO A 12 5.13 -11.13 -13.97
C PRO A 12 6.55 -11.47 -13.51
N ASN A 13 7.57 -10.90 -14.15
CA ASN A 13 8.96 -11.09 -13.75
C ASN A 13 9.29 -10.52 -12.38
N ASP A 14 8.48 -9.60 -11.86
CA ASP A 14 8.68 -8.99 -10.56
C ASP A 14 8.14 -9.85 -9.40
N VAL A 15 7.28 -10.82 -9.68
CA VAL A 15 6.59 -11.60 -8.64
C VAL A 15 7.56 -12.26 -7.67
N PRO A 16 8.62 -12.96 -8.11
CA PRO A 16 9.57 -13.56 -7.16
C PRO A 16 10.21 -12.53 -6.24
N GLY A 17 10.59 -11.36 -6.77
CA GLY A 17 11.18 -10.28 -5.98
C GLY A 17 10.19 -9.66 -5.00
N ILE A 18 8.94 -9.49 -5.40
CA ILE A 18 7.87 -8.99 -4.54
C ILE A 18 7.64 -9.96 -3.38
N LEU A 19 7.55 -11.25 -3.65
CA LEU A 19 7.37 -12.27 -2.61
C LEU A 19 8.55 -12.30 -1.65
N ALA A 20 9.77 -12.22 -2.17
CA ALA A 20 10.98 -12.19 -1.35
C ALA A 20 11.01 -10.96 -0.43
N LEU A 21 10.53 -9.81 -0.92
CA LEU A 21 10.45 -8.59 -0.13
C LEU A 21 9.35 -8.68 0.94
N GLN A 22 8.24 -9.34 0.62
CA GLN A 22 7.12 -9.47 1.55
C GLN A 22 7.51 -10.23 2.83
N GLU A 23 8.25 -11.34 2.69
CA GLU A 23 8.50 -12.25 3.79
C GLU A 23 9.11 -11.59 5.04
N PRO A 24 10.21 -10.83 4.97
CA PRO A 24 10.77 -10.22 6.18
C PRO A 24 9.90 -9.11 6.77
N ASN A 25 8.87 -8.66 6.05
CA ASN A 25 8.00 -7.59 6.49
C ASN A 25 6.66 -8.07 7.04
N LEU A 26 6.44 -9.37 7.10
CA LEU A 26 5.24 -9.96 7.71
C LEU A 26 5.35 -9.95 9.25
N PRO A 27 4.20 -9.99 9.97
CA PRO A 27 4.23 -9.99 11.43
C PRO A 27 5.04 -11.12 12.04
N ASP A 28 5.00 -12.31 11.46
CA ASP A 28 5.77 -13.47 11.94
C ASP A 28 7.28 -13.24 11.88
N SER A 29 7.73 -12.32 11.05
CA SER A 29 9.14 -11.94 10.93
C SER A 29 9.44 -10.60 11.62
N GLY A 30 8.51 -10.10 12.43
CA GLY A 30 8.66 -8.82 13.12
C GLY A 30 8.31 -7.60 12.30
N GLY A 31 7.71 -7.77 11.13
CA GLY A 31 7.30 -6.68 10.26
C GLY A 31 5.91 -6.16 10.57
N SER A 32 5.48 -5.17 9.80
CA SER A 32 4.22 -4.45 10.00
C SER A 32 3.19 -4.65 8.89
N LEU A 33 3.48 -5.48 7.88
CA LEU A 33 2.46 -5.83 6.90
C LEU A 33 1.34 -6.62 7.58
N SER A 34 0.10 -6.23 7.32
CA SER A 34 -1.05 -6.85 7.97
C SER A 34 -1.57 -8.09 7.24
N VAL A 35 -1.09 -8.36 6.02
CA VAL A 35 -1.60 -9.46 5.22
C VAL A 35 -0.49 -10.06 4.33
N ARG A 36 -0.50 -11.40 4.22
CA ARG A 36 0.33 -12.13 3.25
C ARG A 36 -0.47 -12.30 1.96
N LEU A 37 0.08 -11.87 0.85
CA LEU A 37 -0.51 -12.12 -0.46
C LEU A 37 0.25 -13.24 -1.16
N THR A 38 -0.49 -14.09 -1.87
CA THR A 38 0.08 -15.20 -2.63
C THR A 38 0.60 -14.73 -3.99
N ALA A 39 1.42 -15.57 -4.63
CA ALA A 39 1.88 -15.30 -5.99
C ALA A 39 0.71 -15.10 -6.95
N ASP A 40 -0.34 -15.91 -6.84
CA ASP A 40 -1.52 -15.79 -7.71
C ASP A 40 -2.25 -14.47 -7.53
N ARG A 41 -2.35 -13.99 -6.28
CA ARG A 41 -2.97 -12.69 -6.01
C ARG A 41 -2.16 -11.55 -6.62
N PHE A 42 -0.84 -11.60 -6.52
CA PHE A 42 0.00 -10.59 -7.17
C PHE A 42 -0.12 -10.66 -8.70
N LYS A 43 -0.14 -11.87 -9.28
CA LYS A 43 -0.31 -12.03 -10.73
C LYS A 43 -1.63 -11.47 -11.21
N ASP A 44 -2.72 -11.73 -10.50
CA ASP A 44 -4.03 -11.18 -10.84
C ASP A 44 -4.04 -9.65 -10.78
N ALA A 45 -3.45 -9.08 -9.74
CA ALA A 45 -3.35 -7.64 -9.58
C ALA A 45 -2.48 -7.01 -10.68
N ILE A 46 -1.41 -7.68 -11.08
CA ILE A 46 -0.55 -7.22 -12.18
C ILE A 46 -1.33 -7.18 -13.49
N LEU A 47 -2.16 -8.18 -13.77
CA LEU A 47 -3.00 -8.20 -14.96
C LEU A 47 -3.99 -7.02 -14.97
N GLU A 48 -4.41 -6.54 -13.81
CA GLU A 48 -5.31 -5.39 -13.67
C GLU A 48 -4.56 -4.05 -13.65
N ASN A 49 -3.24 -4.05 -13.86
CA ASN A 49 -2.40 -2.86 -13.79
C ASN A 49 -2.49 -2.13 -12.46
N SER A 50 -2.63 -2.87 -11.37
CA SER A 50 -2.84 -2.30 -10.04
C SER A 50 -1.68 -2.51 -9.08
N VAL A 51 -0.50 -2.94 -9.58
CA VAL A 51 0.73 -3.09 -8.80
C VAL A 51 1.82 -2.22 -9.40
N VAL A 52 2.46 -1.43 -8.54
CA VAL A 52 3.66 -0.66 -8.91
C VAL A 52 4.83 -1.23 -8.14
N ALA A 53 5.94 -1.47 -8.83
CA ALA A 53 7.17 -1.95 -8.24
C ALA A 53 8.29 -0.93 -8.38
N GLY A 54 9.09 -0.81 -7.35
CA GLY A 54 10.32 -0.03 -7.37
C GLY A 54 11.52 -0.96 -7.34
N ARG A 55 12.48 -0.72 -8.21
CA ARG A 55 13.65 -1.56 -8.38
C ARG A 55 14.92 -0.71 -8.27
N ARG A 56 15.93 -1.29 -7.65
CA ARG A 56 17.28 -0.74 -7.65
C ARG A 56 18.20 -1.81 -8.20
N ASN A 57 18.93 -1.49 -9.28
CA ASN A 57 19.83 -2.45 -9.96
C ASN A 57 19.10 -3.77 -10.30
N GLY A 58 17.87 -3.64 -10.79
CA GLY A 58 17.06 -4.80 -11.20
C GLY A 58 16.41 -5.59 -10.07
N LYS A 59 16.68 -5.23 -8.81
CA LYS A 59 16.11 -5.90 -7.64
C LYS A 59 14.89 -5.13 -7.12
N VAL A 60 13.80 -5.83 -6.87
CA VAL A 60 12.60 -5.22 -6.26
C VAL A 60 12.93 -4.80 -4.83
N VAL A 61 12.79 -3.50 -4.55
CA VAL A 61 13.04 -2.92 -3.23
C VAL A 61 11.80 -2.23 -2.66
N GLY A 62 10.72 -2.20 -3.39
CA GLY A 62 9.46 -1.67 -2.91
C GLY A 62 8.32 -2.04 -3.85
N TYR A 63 7.10 -2.07 -3.31
CA TYR A 63 5.89 -2.27 -4.12
C TYR A 63 4.68 -1.67 -3.42
N VAL A 64 3.63 -1.39 -4.19
CA VAL A 64 2.35 -0.94 -3.68
C VAL A 64 1.24 -1.46 -4.58
N LEU A 65 0.09 -1.77 -3.97
CA LEU A 65 -1.12 -2.15 -4.69
C LEU A 65 -2.18 -1.08 -4.54
N GLY A 66 -3.01 -0.94 -5.59
CA GLY A 66 -4.28 -0.24 -5.52
C GLY A 66 -5.38 -1.19 -5.95
N THR A 67 -6.41 -1.38 -5.12
CA THR A 67 -7.48 -2.33 -5.41
C THR A 67 -8.84 -1.67 -5.27
N SER A 68 -9.84 -2.19 -5.99
CA SER A 68 -11.21 -1.71 -5.86
C SER A 68 -11.72 -1.93 -4.44
N LEU A 69 -12.31 -0.90 -3.83
CA LEU A 69 -12.97 -1.05 -2.54
C LEU A 69 -14.13 -2.04 -2.62
N ALA A 70 -14.87 -2.05 -3.72
CA ALA A 70 -15.97 -3.00 -3.91
C ALA A 70 -15.47 -4.44 -3.86
N ALA A 71 -14.32 -4.73 -4.49
CA ALA A 71 -13.73 -6.07 -4.46
C ALA A 71 -13.25 -6.48 -3.07
N LYS A 72 -12.96 -5.53 -2.19
CA LYS A 72 -12.44 -5.77 -0.84
C LYS A 72 -13.47 -5.53 0.26
N ALA A 73 -14.69 -5.12 -0.08
CA ALA A 73 -15.71 -4.77 0.90
C ALA A 73 -16.10 -5.94 1.83
N HIS A 74 -15.83 -7.18 1.44
CA HIS A 74 -16.08 -8.37 2.26
C HIS A 74 -15.00 -8.60 3.33
N VAL A 75 -13.84 -7.94 3.23
CA VAL A 75 -12.74 -8.10 4.20
C VAL A 75 -13.11 -7.33 5.48
N GLY A 76 -13.08 -8.02 6.62
CA GLY A 76 -13.62 -7.49 7.88
C GLY A 76 -13.10 -6.11 8.29
N ILE A 77 -11.77 -5.91 8.23
CA ILE A 77 -11.17 -4.62 8.59
C ILE A 77 -11.60 -3.51 7.62
N ILE A 78 -11.72 -3.83 6.33
CA ILE A 78 -12.17 -2.88 5.32
C ILE A 78 -13.63 -2.51 5.57
N GLN A 79 -14.49 -3.50 5.87
CA GLN A 79 -15.89 -3.24 6.24
C GLN A 79 -15.99 -2.27 7.42
N THR A 80 -15.18 -2.49 8.45
CA THR A 80 -15.19 -1.62 9.64
C THR A 80 -14.79 -0.20 9.29
N MET A 81 -13.74 -0.04 8.50
CA MET A 81 -13.30 1.27 8.04
C MET A 81 -14.40 1.99 7.24
N LEU A 82 -15.01 1.29 6.28
CA LEU A 82 -16.02 1.90 5.41
C LEU A 82 -17.32 2.22 6.11
N ARG A 83 -17.67 1.49 7.17
CA ARG A 83 -18.83 1.84 8.01
C ARG A 83 -18.59 3.11 8.80
N THR A 84 -17.36 3.29 9.29
CA THR A 84 -16.99 4.47 10.07
C THR A 84 -16.77 5.68 9.16
N PHE A 85 -16.16 5.47 8.02
CA PHE A 85 -15.79 6.51 7.05
C PHE A 85 -16.26 6.11 5.66
N PRO A 86 -17.51 6.48 5.27
CA PRO A 86 -18.02 6.15 3.95
C PRO A 86 -17.12 6.71 2.84
N PRO A 87 -16.79 5.90 1.83
CA PRO A 87 -15.86 6.34 0.80
C PRO A 87 -16.52 7.30 -0.20
N PRO A 88 -15.75 8.22 -0.79
CA PRO A 88 -16.25 8.97 -1.94
C PRO A 88 -16.42 8.05 -3.17
N PRO A 89 -17.18 8.50 -4.19
CA PRO A 89 -17.29 7.72 -5.42
C PRO A 89 -15.94 7.43 -6.05
N ASP A 90 -15.81 6.27 -6.69
CA ASP A 90 -14.61 5.82 -7.39
C ASP A 90 -13.35 5.67 -6.50
N CYS A 91 -13.53 5.64 -5.20
CA CYS A 91 -12.40 5.47 -4.28
C CYS A 91 -11.80 4.07 -4.40
N TYR A 92 -10.48 3.98 -4.42
CA TYR A 92 -9.79 2.69 -4.36
C TYR A 92 -9.06 2.54 -3.01
N LEU A 93 -8.75 1.29 -2.67
CA LEU A 93 -7.94 0.97 -1.51
C LEU A 93 -6.47 1.06 -1.89
N TYR A 94 -5.73 1.93 -1.22
CA TYR A 94 -4.28 2.02 -1.34
C TYR A 94 -3.65 1.04 -0.35
N GLY A 95 -2.77 0.19 -0.85
CA GLY A 95 -2.03 -0.76 -0.01
C GLY A 95 -2.38 -2.22 -0.32
N PRO A 96 -1.57 -3.14 0.18
CA PRO A 96 -0.40 -2.88 1.03
C PRO A 96 0.72 -2.17 0.28
N VAL A 97 1.54 -1.46 1.04
CA VAL A 97 2.79 -0.87 0.58
C VAL A 97 3.94 -1.48 1.37
N CYS A 98 5.00 -1.84 0.68
CA CYS A 98 6.17 -2.45 1.31
C CYS A 98 7.44 -1.82 0.74
N VAL A 99 8.35 -1.42 1.63
CA VAL A 99 9.64 -0.85 1.26
C VAL A 99 10.71 -1.63 2.01
N ALA A 100 11.76 -2.06 1.29
CA ALA A 100 12.89 -2.75 1.89
C ALA A 100 13.49 -1.91 3.02
N GLU A 101 13.89 -2.56 4.10
CA GLU A 101 14.44 -1.87 5.26
C GLU A 101 15.59 -0.93 4.89
N THR A 102 16.47 -1.38 3.99
CA THR A 102 17.63 -0.59 3.54
C THR A 102 17.25 0.63 2.71
N GLU A 103 16.02 0.69 2.19
CA GLU A 103 15.56 1.79 1.35
C GLU A 103 14.58 2.72 2.08
N ARG A 104 14.32 2.50 3.36
CA ARG A 104 13.40 3.35 4.12
C ARG A 104 14.00 4.73 4.39
N GLY A 105 13.13 5.72 4.52
CA GLY A 105 13.53 7.09 4.77
C GLY A 105 14.09 7.82 3.55
N LYS A 106 13.97 7.24 2.36
CA LYS A 106 14.49 7.82 1.10
C LYS A 106 13.38 8.33 0.17
N GLY A 107 12.13 8.30 0.63
CA GLY A 107 11.00 8.78 -0.17
C GLY A 107 10.44 7.78 -1.17
N LEU A 108 10.86 6.51 -1.11
CA LEU A 108 10.41 5.50 -2.08
C LEU A 108 8.90 5.25 -1.99
N ALA A 109 8.33 5.19 -0.80
CA ALA A 109 6.87 4.98 -0.64
C ALA A 109 6.07 6.08 -1.35
N GLY A 110 6.48 7.33 -1.18
CA GLY A 110 5.84 8.46 -1.86
C GLY A 110 5.98 8.39 -3.38
N ALA A 111 7.15 8.00 -3.86
CA ALA A 111 7.39 7.84 -5.30
C ALA A 111 6.54 6.69 -5.90
N LEU A 112 6.40 5.58 -5.18
CA LEU A 112 5.52 4.49 -5.57
C LEU A 112 4.06 4.96 -5.66
N PHE A 113 3.61 5.72 -4.67
CA PHE A 113 2.25 6.26 -4.65
C PHE A 113 1.99 7.20 -5.84
N GLU A 114 2.94 8.06 -6.18
CA GLU A 114 2.78 8.97 -7.31
C GLU A 114 2.57 8.21 -8.63
N VAL A 115 3.32 7.15 -8.85
CA VAL A 115 3.16 6.32 -10.04
C VAL A 115 1.81 5.60 -10.01
N LEU A 116 1.45 5.00 -8.88
CA LEU A 116 0.17 4.32 -8.72
C LEU A 116 -0.99 5.29 -8.96
N ARG A 117 -0.95 6.46 -8.34
CA ARG A 117 -1.99 7.48 -8.46
C ARG A 117 -2.24 7.86 -9.91
N THR A 118 -1.18 8.02 -10.68
CA THR A 118 -1.27 8.32 -12.11
C THR A 118 -1.99 7.20 -12.87
N HIS A 119 -1.62 5.94 -12.60
CA HIS A 119 -2.25 4.79 -13.23
C HIS A 119 -3.70 4.59 -12.79
N MET A 120 -4.05 5.02 -11.60
CA MET A 120 -5.43 4.95 -11.10
C MET A 120 -6.29 6.14 -11.57
N GLY A 121 -5.77 7.01 -12.44
CA GLY A 121 -6.52 8.11 -13.03
C GLY A 121 -6.85 9.23 -12.04
N ASN A 122 -6.02 9.43 -11.03
CA ASN A 122 -6.24 10.44 -9.97
C ASN A 122 -7.53 10.22 -9.18
N ARG A 123 -8.01 8.99 -9.11
CA ARG A 123 -9.15 8.62 -8.27
C ARG A 123 -8.82 8.81 -6.80
N PRO A 124 -9.84 9.07 -5.94
CA PRO A 124 -9.57 9.12 -4.50
C PRO A 124 -9.08 7.76 -3.99
N ALA A 125 -8.24 7.81 -2.97
CA ALA A 125 -7.69 6.63 -2.32
C ALA A 125 -7.98 6.67 -0.83
N MET A 126 -8.18 5.51 -0.23
CA MET A 126 -8.27 5.34 1.23
C MET A 126 -7.35 4.21 1.66
N THR A 127 -6.85 4.32 2.88
CA THR A 127 -6.06 3.27 3.52
C THR A 127 -6.17 3.40 5.03
N PHE A 128 -5.53 2.48 5.74
CA PHE A 128 -5.49 2.50 7.19
C PHE A 128 -4.12 2.07 7.68
N VAL A 129 -3.73 2.56 8.84
CA VAL A 129 -2.46 2.26 9.48
C VAL A 129 -2.72 2.09 10.97
N ARG A 130 -2.11 1.10 11.62
CA ARG A 130 -2.20 0.94 13.07
C ARG A 130 -1.68 2.20 13.76
N THR A 131 -2.35 2.60 14.84
CA THR A 131 -1.98 3.81 15.57
C THR A 131 -0.58 3.74 16.19
N ASP A 132 -0.05 2.52 16.42
CA ASP A 132 1.27 2.32 16.98
C ASP A 132 2.39 2.21 15.94
N ASN A 133 2.06 2.32 14.65
CA ASN A 133 3.05 2.26 13.58
C ASN A 133 3.46 3.68 13.16
N ALA A 134 4.25 4.35 14.02
CA ALA A 134 4.64 5.73 13.80
C ALA A 134 5.37 5.98 12.47
N PRO A 135 6.31 5.13 12.03
CA PRO A 135 6.95 5.36 10.73
C PRO A 135 5.98 5.35 9.56
N SER A 136 5.01 4.43 9.56
CA SER A 136 4.01 4.34 8.50
C SER A 136 3.06 5.54 8.54
N LEU A 137 2.61 5.96 9.73
CA LEU A 137 1.79 7.14 9.89
C LEU A 137 2.48 8.37 9.29
N GLN A 138 3.75 8.55 9.62
CA GLN A 138 4.53 9.68 9.12
C GLN A 138 4.69 9.62 7.60
N ALA A 139 4.97 8.44 7.05
CA ALA A 139 5.12 8.26 5.61
C ALA A 139 3.85 8.62 4.86
N HIS A 140 2.68 8.20 5.35
CA HIS A 140 1.40 8.52 4.71
C HIS A 140 1.10 10.01 4.76
N ARG A 141 1.40 10.67 5.88
CA ARG A 141 1.24 12.12 5.98
C ARG A 141 2.16 12.87 5.02
N LYS A 142 3.40 12.41 4.89
CA LYS A 142 4.38 13.04 3.97
C LYS A 142 3.97 12.91 2.50
N MET A 143 3.30 11.83 2.12
CA MET A 143 2.85 11.68 0.73
C MET A 143 1.54 12.44 0.43
N GLY A 144 1.04 13.19 1.39
CA GLY A 144 -0.13 14.05 1.21
C GLY A 144 -1.45 13.44 1.60
N MET A 145 -1.45 12.29 2.24
CA MET A 145 -2.69 11.69 2.74
C MET A 145 -3.13 12.37 4.02
N ARG A 146 -4.44 12.58 4.14
CA ARG A 146 -5.03 13.20 5.32
C ARG A 146 -5.59 12.15 6.27
N ASP A 147 -5.25 12.29 7.54
CA ASP A 147 -5.87 11.58 8.66
C ASP A 147 -7.35 11.98 8.76
N ILE A 148 -8.26 11.04 8.62
CA ILE A 148 -9.71 11.32 8.70
C ILE A 148 -10.36 10.74 9.95
N GLY A 149 -9.59 10.12 10.81
CA GLY A 149 -10.07 9.64 12.10
C GLY A 149 -9.62 8.24 12.43
N THR A 150 -10.06 7.76 13.59
CA THR A 150 -9.68 6.46 14.14
C THR A 150 -10.85 5.49 14.08
N PHE A 151 -10.56 4.23 13.81
CA PHE A 151 -11.51 3.14 13.98
C PHE A 151 -10.85 1.96 14.67
N VAL A 152 -11.66 1.07 15.23
CA VAL A 152 -11.17 -0.11 15.95
C VAL A 152 -11.69 -1.36 15.25
N HIS A 153 -10.80 -2.30 15.01
CA HIS A 153 -11.16 -3.60 14.46
C HIS A 153 -10.46 -4.69 15.28
N GLU A 154 -11.23 -5.64 15.80
CA GLU A 154 -10.73 -6.73 16.65
C GLU A 154 -9.83 -6.20 17.78
N ASN A 155 -10.30 -5.15 18.46
CA ASN A 155 -9.62 -4.51 19.58
C ASN A 155 -8.30 -3.80 19.23
N VAL A 156 -8.01 -3.61 17.93
CA VAL A 156 -6.82 -2.90 17.49
C VAL A 156 -7.24 -1.56 16.89
N PRO A 157 -6.65 -0.44 17.34
CA PRO A 157 -6.98 0.87 16.78
C PRO A 157 -6.16 1.17 15.53
N TYR A 158 -6.81 1.79 14.56
CA TYR A 158 -6.22 2.21 13.29
C TYR A 158 -6.59 3.65 13.01
N ILE A 159 -5.72 4.33 12.28
CA ILE A 159 -6.04 5.63 11.69
C ILE A 159 -6.38 5.40 10.21
N ALA A 160 -7.50 5.95 9.76
CA ALA A 160 -7.86 5.94 8.36
C ALA A 160 -7.30 7.18 7.69
N PHE A 161 -6.82 7.02 6.46
CA PHE A 161 -6.27 8.08 5.64
C PHE A 161 -7.01 8.17 4.32
N LYS A 162 -7.05 9.36 3.75
CA LYS A 162 -7.69 9.63 2.47
C LYS A 162 -6.82 10.56 1.62
N TYR A 163 -6.86 10.35 0.31
CA TYR A 163 -6.21 11.21 -0.68
C TYR A 163 -7.13 11.37 -1.88
N PRO A 164 -7.27 12.56 -2.48
CA PRO A 164 -6.81 13.83 -1.94
C PRO A 164 -7.61 14.25 -0.72
N THR A 165 -7.12 15.24 -0.02
CA THR A 165 -7.73 15.73 1.21
C THR A 165 -9.04 16.48 0.98
#